data_9a9a8ce11c315704295c20a678aed700
#
_entry.id   9a9a8ce11c315704295c20a678aed700
#
_cell.length_a   1.000
_cell.length_b   1.000
_cell.length_c   1.000
_cell.angle_alpha   90.00
_cell.angle_beta   90.00
_cell.angle_gamma   90.00
#
_symmetry.space_group_name_H-M   'P 1'
#
loop_
_entity.id
_entity.type
_entity.pdbx_description
1 polymer ?
#
loop_
_entity_poly.entity_id
_entity_poly.type
_entity_poly.pdbx_seq_one_letter_code
_entity_poly.pdbx_strand_id
1 'polypeptide(L)'
;MDEVYLKKGKGESLKRFHPWVFSGAVEKIVTDGNLKEGDVVEVYSSQREFMGIGHYQVGSIAVRILSFTRCQIDLDFWRNALMQALLMRRKLGLAPQGADARQGADARHPALAQQQALAPQPTGATTAYRLVHGEGDMLPGLIIDIYDRTAVIQAHSAGMFRAKEEICRALLDIYGSSLEAVYDKSSGTAPYKAGLDLNDGYLYRAADYSGDSAESFILENGNKFYVNWVEGQKTGFFLDQRNNRELVRRYAKGKRVLNLFCYTGGFSIYALAGGALSVDSVDCSKRAIELANANVALNFPDAAGTHNVSGTHNVISTPNIVGTHTGICEDAMDFLRNVEPEKYDLMIVDPPAFAKHRGALDNALRAYKRLNAAAISKVAKGGLVFTFSCSQVVDKNDFALAVFSAAAMSGRRVKILHRLTQPEDHPVNIYHPEGEYLKGLVLYVE
;
A
#
# COMPACT_ATOMS: atom_id res chain seq x y z
N MET A 1 -17.20 -29.28 -12.84
CA MET A 1 -16.17 -28.32 -12.36
C MET A 1 -14.82 -29.01 -12.54
N ASP A 2 -13.85 -28.30 -13.05
CA ASP A 2 -12.51 -28.86 -13.29
C ASP A 2 -11.79 -29.17 -11.98
N GLU A 3 -10.97 -30.20 -11.97
CA GLU A 3 -10.34 -30.72 -10.75
C GLU A 3 -8.81 -30.77 -10.90
N VAL A 4 -8.10 -30.31 -9.88
CA VAL A 4 -6.64 -30.33 -9.78
C VAL A 4 -6.24 -31.31 -8.69
N TYR A 5 -5.49 -32.35 -9.04
CA TYR A 5 -5.00 -33.37 -8.11
C TYR A 5 -3.53 -33.13 -7.77
N LEU A 6 -3.22 -33.18 -6.48
CA LEU A 6 -1.88 -32.97 -5.98
C LEU A 6 -1.10 -34.26 -5.87
N LYS A 7 0.21 -34.19 -6.10
CA LYS A 7 1.16 -35.28 -5.85
C LYS A 7 1.13 -35.67 -4.36
N LYS A 8 1.42 -36.93 -4.07
CA LYS A 8 1.53 -37.46 -2.72
C LYS A 8 2.46 -36.60 -1.86
N GLY A 9 1.98 -36.17 -0.69
CA GLY A 9 2.73 -35.32 0.26
C GLY A 9 2.85 -33.84 -0.13
N LYS A 10 2.23 -33.37 -1.22
CA LYS A 10 2.30 -31.97 -1.66
C LYS A 10 1.11 -31.11 -1.21
N GLY A 11 0.16 -31.67 -0.44
CA GLY A 11 -0.99 -30.95 0.13
C GLY A 11 -0.74 -30.33 1.51
N GLU A 12 0.42 -30.54 2.14
CA GLU A 12 0.67 -30.12 3.52
C GLU A 12 0.63 -28.61 3.75
N SER A 13 1.01 -27.80 2.72
CA SER A 13 0.88 -26.35 2.79
C SER A 13 -0.58 -25.89 2.82
N LEU A 14 -1.46 -26.54 2.02
CA LEU A 14 -2.88 -26.22 1.99
C LEU A 14 -3.58 -26.63 3.31
N LYS A 15 -3.20 -27.74 3.92
CA LYS A 15 -3.70 -28.13 5.27
C LYS A 15 -3.37 -27.09 6.35
N ARG A 16 -2.35 -26.30 6.10
CA ARG A 16 -1.95 -25.15 6.93
C ARG A 16 -2.44 -23.82 6.39
N PHE A 17 -3.47 -23.82 5.55
CA PHE A 17 -4.13 -22.64 4.98
C PHE A 17 -3.23 -21.76 4.10
N HIS A 18 -2.14 -22.27 3.54
CA HIS A 18 -1.36 -21.53 2.55
C HIS A 18 -2.19 -21.35 1.27
N PRO A 19 -2.38 -20.11 0.76
CA PRO A 19 -3.35 -19.85 -0.31
C PRO A 19 -2.88 -20.23 -1.72
N TRP A 20 -1.66 -20.75 -1.90
CA TRP A 20 -1.12 -21.06 -3.21
C TRP A 20 -0.84 -22.56 -3.40
N VAL A 21 -1.25 -23.05 -4.57
CA VAL A 21 -0.81 -24.35 -5.11
C VAL A 21 0.27 -24.08 -6.15
N PHE A 22 1.48 -24.51 -5.89
CA PHE A 22 2.57 -24.40 -6.85
C PHE A 22 2.46 -25.44 -7.96
N SER A 23 2.82 -25.11 -9.20
CA SER A 23 2.74 -26.02 -10.36
C SER A 23 3.50 -27.32 -10.16
N GLY A 24 4.64 -27.28 -9.45
CA GLY A 24 5.40 -28.48 -9.09
C GLY A 24 4.69 -29.46 -8.15
N ALA A 25 3.61 -29.02 -7.47
CA ALA A 25 2.77 -29.86 -6.60
C ALA A 25 1.64 -30.56 -7.35
N VAL A 26 1.29 -30.11 -8.56
CA VAL A 26 0.20 -30.67 -9.36
C VAL A 26 0.65 -31.99 -9.99
N GLU A 27 -0.15 -33.04 -9.82
CA GLU A 27 0.01 -34.35 -10.46
C GLU A 27 -0.71 -34.39 -11.80
N LYS A 28 -2.01 -34.04 -11.79
CA LYS A 28 -2.84 -34.01 -12.99
C LYS A 28 -3.98 -33.00 -12.83
N ILE A 29 -4.52 -32.59 -13.95
CA ILE A 29 -5.73 -31.80 -14.05
C ILE A 29 -6.77 -32.64 -14.80
N VAL A 30 -7.97 -32.74 -14.27
CA VAL A 30 -9.12 -33.41 -14.91
C VAL A 30 -10.07 -32.30 -15.37
N THR A 31 -10.25 -32.20 -16.66
CA THR A 31 -11.05 -31.17 -17.32
C THR A 31 -11.80 -31.76 -18.52
N ASP A 32 -12.84 -31.11 -18.94
CA ASP A 32 -13.55 -31.40 -20.22
C ASP A 32 -12.80 -30.88 -21.45
N GLY A 33 -11.64 -30.29 -21.29
CA GLY A 33 -10.76 -29.78 -22.36
C GLY A 33 -10.86 -28.26 -22.58
N ASN A 34 -11.70 -27.54 -21.83
CA ASN A 34 -11.92 -26.10 -22.01
C ASN A 34 -11.35 -25.22 -20.87
N LEU A 35 -10.52 -25.78 -19.98
CA LEU A 35 -9.96 -25.05 -18.85
C LEU A 35 -9.11 -23.85 -19.32
N LYS A 36 -9.47 -22.66 -18.85
CA LYS A 36 -8.78 -21.39 -19.13
C LYS A 36 -8.20 -20.78 -17.87
N GLU A 37 -7.17 -19.96 -18.04
CA GLU A 37 -6.66 -19.15 -16.91
C GLU A 37 -7.78 -18.29 -16.31
N GLY A 38 -7.91 -18.37 -15.00
CA GLY A 38 -8.95 -17.65 -14.25
C GLY A 38 -10.19 -18.49 -13.94
N ASP A 39 -10.35 -19.67 -14.55
CA ASP A 39 -11.49 -20.54 -14.23
C ASP A 39 -11.38 -21.07 -12.80
N VAL A 40 -12.55 -21.29 -12.19
CA VAL A 40 -12.65 -21.88 -10.84
C VAL A 40 -12.44 -23.38 -10.92
N VAL A 41 -11.55 -23.90 -10.08
CA VAL A 41 -11.23 -25.31 -9.98
C VAL A 41 -11.28 -25.80 -8.53
N GLU A 42 -11.65 -27.06 -8.32
CA GLU A 42 -11.48 -27.74 -7.04
C GLU A 42 -10.10 -28.41 -6.96
N VAL A 43 -9.48 -28.33 -5.80
CA VAL A 43 -8.17 -28.95 -5.52
C VAL A 43 -8.34 -30.14 -4.60
N TYR A 44 -7.71 -31.26 -4.96
CA TYR A 44 -7.78 -32.53 -4.24
C TYR A 44 -6.39 -33.05 -3.89
N SER A 45 -6.29 -33.74 -2.74
CA SER A 45 -5.10 -34.51 -2.38
C SER A 45 -4.91 -35.72 -3.32
N SER A 46 -3.77 -36.39 -3.22
CA SER A 46 -3.54 -37.69 -3.91
C SER A 46 -4.51 -38.81 -3.45
N GLN A 47 -5.18 -38.63 -2.32
CA GLN A 47 -6.19 -39.53 -1.75
C GLN A 47 -7.63 -39.12 -2.10
N ARG A 48 -7.77 -38.11 -3.00
CA ARG A 48 -9.06 -37.53 -3.40
C ARG A 48 -9.82 -36.81 -2.28
N GLU A 49 -9.11 -36.34 -1.26
CA GLU A 49 -9.69 -35.47 -0.24
C GLU A 49 -9.75 -34.03 -0.80
N PHE A 50 -10.86 -33.34 -0.61
CA PHE A 50 -11.00 -31.95 -0.98
C PHE A 50 -10.05 -31.07 -0.15
N MET A 51 -9.28 -30.20 -0.82
CA MET A 51 -8.29 -29.34 -0.20
C MET A 51 -8.60 -27.85 -0.31
N GLY A 52 -9.46 -27.46 -1.27
CA GLY A 52 -9.86 -26.08 -1.48
C GLY A 52 -10.42 -25.84 -2.87
N ILE A 53 -10.95 -24.66 -3.08
CA ILE A 53 -11.47 -24.15 -4.35
C ILE A 53 -10.80 -22.81 -4.66
N GLY A 54 -10.46 -22.55 -5.92
CA GLY A 54 -9.78 -21.31 -6.30
C GLY A 54 -9.61 -21.13 -7.79
N HIS A 55 -8.87 -20.11 -8.19
CA HIS A 55 -8.63 -19.76 -9.58
C HIS A 55 -7.40 -20.48 -10.13
N TYR A 56 -7.59 -21.16 -11.26
CA TYR A 56 -6.49 -21.76 -12.03
C TYR A 56 -5.67 -20.68 -12.77
N GLN A 57 -4.35 -20.89 -12.85
CA GLN A 57 -3.46 -20.03 -13.62
C GLN A 57 -2.25 -20.83 -14.17
N VAL A 58 -1.80 -20.46 -15.36
CA VAL A 58 -0.56 -20.99 -15.94
C VAL A 58 0.64 -20.25 -15.36
N GLY A 59 1.60 -21.00 -14.81
CA GLY A 59 2.80 -20.40 -14.20
C GLY A 59 3.31 -21.17 -13.00
N SER A 60 4.13 -20.53 -12.17
CA SER A 60 4.67 -21.13 -10.95
C SER A 60 3.60 -21.39 -9.88
N ILE A 61 2.56 -20.55 -9.82
CA ILE A 61 1.39 -20.72 -8.96
C ILE A 61 0.25 -21.21 -9.84
N ALA A 62 -0.09 -22.50 -9.71
CA ALA A 62 -1.11 -23.14 -10.55
C ALA A 62 -2.54 -22.88 -10.07
N VAL A 63 -2.77 -22.73 -8.76
CA VAL A 63 -4.07 -22.37 -8.22
C VAL A 63 -3.90 -21.39 -7.07
N ARG A 64 -4.72 -20.33 -7.07
CA ARG A 64 -4.90 -19.43 -5.93
C ARG A 64 -6.19 -19.77 -5.22
N ILE A 65 -6.08 -20.29 -3.99
CA ILE A 65 -7.20 -20.75 -3.19
C ILE A 65 -8.02 -19.56 -2.68
N LEU A 66 -9.31 -19.60 -2.93
CA LEU A 66 -10.31 -18.63 -2.45
C LEU A 66 -11.03 -19.15 -1.19
N SER A 67 -11.23 -20.47 -1.10
CA SER A 67 -11.86 -21.10 0.06
C SER A 67 -11.27 -22.48 0.31
N PHE A 68 -11.09 -22.80 1.59
CA PHE A 68 -10.70 -24.14 2.05
C PHE A 68 -11.91 -25.01 2.40
N THR A 69 -13.13 -24.49 2.24
CA THR A 69 -14.39 -25.20 2.35
C THR A 69 -15.13 -25.17 1.02
N ARG A 70 -15.96 -26.19 0.75
CA ARG A 70 -16.76 -26.21 -0.47
C ARG A 70 -17.77 -25.07 -0.46
N CYS A 71 -17.77 -24.27 -1.49
CA CYS A 71 -18.72 -23.18 -1.73
C CYS A 71 -18.83 -22.91 -3.22
N GLN A 72 -19.85 -22.17 -3.62
CA GLN A 72 -19.90 -21.55 -4.95
C GLN A 72 -19.14 -20.24 -4.90
N ILE A 73 -18.38 -19.94 -5.95
CA ILE A 73 -17.72 -18.66 -6.10
C ILE A 73 -18.64 -17.79 -6.96
N ASP A 74 -19.57 -17.15 -6.29
CA ASP A 74 -20.64 -16.33 -6.86
C ASP A 74 -20.70 -14.95 -6.18
N LEU A 75 -21.71 -14.14 -6.50
CA LEU A 75 -21.88 -12.82 -5.91
C LEU A 75 -21.98 -12.84 -4.39
N ASP A 76 -22.61 -13.85 -3.81
CA ASP A 76 -22.72 -13.98 -2.35
C ASP A 76 -21.37 -14.31 -1.71
N PHE A 77 -20.55 -15.13 -2.36
CA PHE A 77 -19.17 -15.34 -1.93
C PHE A 77 -18.39 -14.02 -1.89
N TRP A 78 -18.41 -13.25 -2.98
CA TRP A 78 -17.70 -11.97 -3.06
C TRP A 78 -18.21 -10.98 -2.02
N ARG A 79 -19.53 -10.87 -1.87
CA ARG A 79 -20.16 -10.01 -0.85
C ARG A 79 -19.69 -10.37 0.56
N ASN A 80 -19.70 -11.64 0.92
CA ASN A 80 -19.27 -12.10 2.23
C ASN A 80 -17.78 -11.86 2.46
N ALA A 81 -16.91 -12.15 1.51
CA ALA A 81 -15.46 -11.95 1.63
C ALA A 81 -15.11 -10.46 1.78
N LEU A 82 -15.69 -9.59 0.97
CA LEU A 82 -15.49 -8.14 1.06
C LEU A 82 -16.06 -7.55 2.35
N MET A 83 -17.21 -8.07 2.83
CA MET A 83 -17.78 -7.67 4.12
C MET A 83 -16.85 -8.03 5.29
N GLN A 84 -16.22 -9.21 5.29
CA GLN A 84 -15.24 -9.57 6.32
C GLN A 84 -14.03 -8.62 6.31
N ALA A 85 -13.52 -8.28 5.13
CA ALA A 85 -12.45 -7.31 4.98
C ALA A 85 -12.87 -5.92 5.52
N LEU A 86 -14.08 -5.46 5.18
CA LEU A 86 -14.62 -4.18 5.67
C LEU A 86 -14.80 -4.17 7.19
N LEU A 87 -15.34 -5.25 7.78
CA LEU A 87 -15.51 -5.38 9.23
C LEU A 87 -14.17 -5.28 9.97
N MET A 88 -13.10 -5.84 9.40
CA MET A 88 -11.76 -5.69 9.97
C MET A 88 -11.32 -4.21 9.94
N ARG A 89 -11.48 -3.51 8.81
CA ARG A 89 -11.13 -2.06 8.68
C ARG A 89 -11.96 -1.18 9.61
N ARG A 90 -13.24 -1.52 9.83
CA ARG A 90 -14.09 -0.86 10.83
C ARG A 90 -13.56 -1.05 12.25
N LYS A 91 -13.15 -2.25 12.63
CA LYS A 91 -12.53 -2.52 13.95
C LYS A 91 -11.23 -1.75 14.15
N LEU A 92 -10.48 -1.49 13.08
CA LEU A 92 -9.27 -0.69 13.10
C LEU A 92 -9.53 0.84 13.09
N GLY A 93 -10.79 1.26 13.02
CA GLY A 93 -11.17 2.68 12.94
C GLY A 93 -10.85 3.35 11.60
N LEU A 94 -10.56 2.59 10.55
CA LEU A 94 -10.17 3.09 9.23
C LEU A 94 -11.36 3.27 8.29
N ALA A 95 -12.41 2.47 8.46
CA ALA A 95 -13.63 2.56 7.66
C ALA A 95 -14.80 3.11 8.50
N PRO A 96 -15.73 3.87 7.87
CA PRO A 96 -16.89 4.43 8.56
C PRO A 96 -17.72 3.35 9.26
N GLN A 97 -18.19 3.64 10.46
CA GLN A 97 -19.19 2.83 11.17
C GLN A 97 -20.55 3.12 10.52
N GLY A 98 -20.94 2.32 9.52
CA GLY A 98 -22.12 2.63 8.70
C GLY A 98 -23.44 2.53 9.43
N ALA A 99 -24.35 3.46 9.17
CA ALA A 99 -25.76 3.39 9.52
C ALA A 99 -26.53 2.42 8.60
N ASP A 100 -26.05 2.14 7.39
CA ASP A 100 -26.78 1.41 6.34
C ASP A 100 -26.53 -0.11 6.30
N ALA A 101 -25.59 -0.64 7.08
CA ALA A 101 -25.40 -2.09 7.22
C ALA A 101 -26.52 -2.80 8.01
N ARG A 102 -27.61 -2.07 8.40
CA ARG A 102 -28.69 -2.63 9.26
C ARG A 102 -29.78 -3.40 8.52
N GLN A 103 -29.78 -3.42 7.20
CA GLN A 103 -30.87 -4.08 6.46
C GLN A 103 -30.54 -5.45 5.86
N GLY A 104 -29.30 -5.97 6.03
CA GLY A 104 -28.93 -7.27 5.46
C GLY A 104 -28.19 -8.24 6.37
N ALA A 105 -27.77 -7.86 7.58
CA ALA A 105 -27.08 -8.75 8.51
C ALA A 105 -28.02 -9.13 9.66
N ASP A 106 -28.36 -10.41 9.67
CA ASP A 106 -29.14 -11.11 10.68
C ASP A 106 -28.78 -10.66 12.12
N ALA A 107 -29.80 -10.27 12.88
CA ALA A 107 -29.74 -9.73 14.25
C ALA A 107 -29.24 -10.72 15.33
N ARG A 108 -28.36 -11.68 15.00
CA ARG A 108 -27.98 -12.81 15.86
C ARG A 108 -26.70 -12.65 16.68
N HIS A 109 -26.01 -11.52 16.64
CA HIS A 109 -24.81 -11.33 17.46
C HIS A 109 -24.77 -10.00 18.25
N PRO A 110 -25.47 -9.88 19.40
CA PRO A 110 -25.41 -8.71 20.27
C PRO A 110 -24.05 -8.49 20.95
N ALA A 111 -23.18 -9.49 20.98
CA ALA A 111 -21.87 -9.42 21.66
C ALA A 111 -20.82 -8.51 20.95
N LEU A 112 -21.03 -8.13 19.70
CA LEU A 112 -20.10 -7.29 18.95
C LEU A 112 -20.17 -5.79 19.27
N ALA A 113 -21.26 -5.33 19.89
CA ALA A 113 -21.47 -3.91 20.19
C ALA A 113 -20.67 -3.38 21.40
N GLN A 114 -20.24 -4.26 22.31
CA GLN A 114 -19.55 -3.87 23.55
C GLN A 114 -18.01 -3.86 23.48
N GLN A 115 -17.40 -4.40 22.44
CA GLN A 115 -15.92 -4.42 22.29
C GLN A 115 -15.32 -3.20 21.57
N GLN A 116 -16.13 -2.23 21.18
CA GLN A 116 -15.71 -1.08 20.35
C GLN A 116 -14.93 0.02 21.09
N ALA A 117 -14.74 -0.09 22.40
CA ALA A 117 -14.15 1.00 23.22
C ALA A 117 -12.62 0.95 23.37
N LEU A 118 -11.91 -0.02 22.79
CA LEU A 118 -10.49 -0.26 23.08
C LEU A 118 -9.51 -0.08 21.90
N ALA A 119 -9.98 0.29 20.71
CA ALA A 119 -9.08 0.60 19.61
C ALA A 119 -8.57 2.05 19.74
N PRO A 120 -7.25 2.32 19.56
CA PRO A 120 -6.75 3.68 19.51
C PRO A 120 -7.43 4.40 18.34
N GLN A 121 -8.19 5.46 18.65
CA GLN A 121 -8.83 6.29 17.64
C GLN A 121 -7.76 6.96 16.78
N PRO A 122 -7.88 6.97 15.43
CA PRO A 122 -6.98 7.76 14.58
C PRO A 122 -7.00 9.22 15.03
N THR A 123 -5.85 9.89 14.99
CA THR A 123 -5.68 11.29 15.39
C THR A 123 -6.33 12.30 14.44
N GLY A 124 -7.33 11.86 13.65
CA GLY A 124 -8.08 12.68 12.69
C GLY A 124 -8.92 11.80 11.77
N ALA A 125 -9.81 12.42 11.00
CA ALA A 125 -10.63 11.71 10.01
C ALA A 125 -9.74 11.07 8.92
N THR A 126 -10.08 9.83 8.55
CA THR A 126 -9.43 9.09 7.45
C THR A 126 -10.53 8.60 6.51
N THR A 127 -10.43 8.97 5.22
CA THR A 127 -11.36 8.54 4.16
C THR A 127 -10.70 7.66 3.11
N ALA A 128 -9.41 7.33 3.31
CA ALA A 128 -8.66 6.49 2.39
C ALA A 128 -8.00 5.32 3.12
N TYR A 129 -8.26 4.11 2.64
CA TYR A 129 -7.72 2.88 3.20
C TYR A 129 -7.73 1.74 2.18
N ARG A 130 -6.89 0.74 2.40
CA ARG A 130 -6.93 -0.51 1.65
C ARG A 130 -8.02 -1.43 2.20
N LEU A 131 -9.05 -1.67 1.39
CA LEU A 131 -10.13 -2.60 1.73
C LEU A 131 -9.68 -4.05 1.58
N VAL A 132 -8.96 -4.38 0.51
CA VAL A 132 -8.47 -5.74 0.25
C VAL A 132 -6.99 -5.73 -0.06
N HIS A 133 -6.21 -6.54 0.66
CA HIS A 133 -4.78 -6.73 0.49
C HIS A 133 -4.44 -8.19 0.11
N GLY A 134 -4.94 -8.64 -1.00
CA GLY A 134 -4.60 -9.94 -1.60
C GLY A 134 -4.71 -11.11 -0.63
N GLU A 135 -3.62 -11.84 -0.50
CA GLU A 135 -3.47 -13.02 0.36
C GLU A 135 -3.69 -12.70 1.85
N GLY A 136 -3.46 -11.45 2.24
CA GLY A 136 -3.71 -10.97 3.61
C GLY A 136 -5.17 -11.01 4.01
N ASP A 137 -6.06 -10.81 3.05
CA ASP A 137 -7.53 -10.88 3.21
C ASP A 137 -8.12 -12.16 2.61
N MET A 138 -7.31 -13.19 2.34
CA MET A 138 -7.73 -14.45 1.72
C MET A 138 -8.37 -14.28 0.33
N LEU A 139 -8.05 -13.20 -0.37
CA LEU A 139 -8.45 -12.91 -1.75
C LEU A 139 -7.22 -12.78 -2.66
N PRO A 140 -6.47 -13.88 -2.90
CA PRO A 140 -5.16 -13.88 -3.52
C PRO A 140 -5.15 -13.19 -4.88
N GLY A 141 -4.33 -12.13 -5.00
CA GLY A 141 -4.22 -11.37 -6.25
C GLY A 141 -5.28 -10.31 -6.46
N LEU A 142 -6.02 -9.91 -5.42
CA LEU A 142 -6.96 -8.79 -5.45
C LEU A 142 -6.49 -7.65 -4.54
N ILE A 143 -6.41 -6.46 -5.07
CA ILE A 143 -6.21 -5.21 -4.32
C ILE A 143 -7.42 -4.33 -4.53
N ILE A 144 -7.96 -3.79 -3.44
CA ILE A 144 -9.01 -2.76 -3.48
C ILE A 144 -8.64 -1.66 -2.52
N ASP A 145 -8.47 -0.45 -3.03
CA ASP A 145 -8.26 0.75 -2.23
C ASP A 145 -9.50 1.66 -2.31
N ILE A 146 -9.92 2.17 -1.18
CA ILE A 146 -11.01 3.14 -1.08
C ILE A 146 -10.39 4.53 -0.95
N TYR A 147 -10.85 5.45 -1.79
CA TYR A 147 -10.50 6.86 -1.80
C TYR A 147 -11.80 7.67 -1.69
N ASP A 148 -12.19 7.97 -0.46
CA ASP A 148 -13.46 8.61 -0.12
C ASP A 148 -14.66 7.83 -0.70
N ARG A 149 -15.26 8.29 -1.78
CA ARG A 149 -16.43 7.68 -2.43
C ARG A 149 -16.08 6.86 -3.68
N THR A 150 -14.80 6.60 -3.92
CA THR A 150 -14.31 5.82 -5.07
C THR A 150 -13.55 4.59 -4.61
N ALA A 151 -13.87 3.43 -5.17
CA ALA A 151 -13.07 2.22 -5.04
C ALA A 151 -12.17 2.03 -6.27
N VAL A 152 -10.90 1.72 -6.05
CA VAL A 152 -9.95 1.39 -7.13
C VAL A 152 -9.55 -0.08 -6.99
N ILE A 153 -9.80 -0.86 -8.03
CA ILE A 153 -9.51 -2.30 -8.09
C ILE A 153 -8.24 -2.53 -8.90
N GLN A 154 -7.36 -3.40 -8.40
CA GLN A 154 -6.28 -3.99 -9.18
C GLN A 154 -6.33 -5.51 -9.08
N ALA A 155 -6.46 -6.18 -10.22
CA ALA A 155 -6.34 -7.62 -10.33
C ALA A 155 -4.89 -7.99 -10.70
N HIS A 156 -4.29 -8.88 -9.91
CA HIS A 156 -2.95 -9.44 -10.12
C HIS A 156 -3.00 -10.89 -10.60
N SER A 157 -4.19 -11.41 -10.91
CA SER A 157 -4.41 -12.75 -11.45
C SER A 157 -5.54 -12.75 -12.49
N ALA A 158 -5.52 -13.71 -13.40
CA ALA A 158 -6.56 -13.84 -14.41
C ALA A 158 -7.95 -14.05 -13.80
N GLY A 159 -8.05 -14.84 -12.73
CA GLY A 159 -9.31 -15.09 -12.06
C GLY A 159 -9.92 -13.84 -11.43
N MET A 160 -9.10 -13.04 -10.74
CA MET A 160 -9.57 -11.77 -10.16
C MET A 160 -9.97 -10.76 -11.24
N PHE A 161 -9.23 -10.72 -12.36
CA PHE A 161 -9.59 -9.87 -13.48
C PHE A 161 -10.94 -10.26 -14.09
N ARG A 162 -11.20 -11.57 -14.26
CA ARG A 162 -12.50 -12.07 -14.78
C ARG A 162 -13.66 -11.84 -13.80
N ALA A 163 -13.39 -11.87 -12.49
CA ALA A 163 -14.39 -11.65 -11.45
C ALA A 163 -14.68 -10.15 -11.16
N LYS A 164 -13.97 -9.21 -11.79
CA LYS A 164 -14.05 -7.78 -11.46
C LYS A 164 -15.47 -7.18 -11.51
N GLU A 165 -16.30 -7.64 -12.41
CA GLU A 165 -17.70 -7.18 -12.54
C GLU A 165 -18.57 -7.67 -11.36
N GLU A 166 -18.37 -8.91 -10.88
CA GLU A 166 -19.07 -9.44 -9.72
C GLU A 166 -18.55 -8.78 -8.43
N ILE A 167 -17.23 -8.56 -8.34
CA ILE A 167 -16.61 -7.82 -7.25
C ILE A 167 -17.15 -6.38 -7.20
N CYS A 168 -17.30 -5.71 -8.35
CA CYS A 168 -17.91 -4.38 -8.45
C CYS A 168 -19.34 -4.39 -7.92
N ARG A 169 -20.19 -5.34 -8.34
CA ARG A 169 -21.56 -5.49 -7.82
C ARG A 169 -21.59 -5.71 -6.31
N ALA A 170 -20.72 -6.59 -5.79
CA ALA A 170 -20.61 -6.84 -4.37
C ALA A 170 -20.20 -5.59 -3.58
N LEU A 171 -19.30 -4.75 -4.11
CA LEU A 171 -18.95 -3.46 -3.52
C LEU A 171 -20.15 -2.51 -3.46
N LEU A 172 -20.91 -2.40 -4.55
CA LEU A 172 -22.12 -1.57 -4.60
C LEU A 172 -23.17 -2.05 -3.61
N ASP A 173 -23.37 -3.37 -3.46
CA ASP A 173 -24.29 -3.94 -2.48
C ASP A 173 -23.88 -3.63 -1.03
N ILE A 174 -22.57 -3.56 -0.75
CA ILE A 174 -22.04 -3.33 0.59
C ILE A 174 -22.04 -1.84 0.98
N TYR A 175 -21.65 -0.98 0.05
CA TYR A 175 -21.47 0.46 0.30
C TYR A 175 -22.71 1.30 -0.04
N GLY A 176 -23.61 0.78 -0.92
CA GLY A 176 -24.78 1.52 -1.36
C GLY A 176 -24.43 2.87 -1.95
N SER A 177 -25.17 3.90 -1.58
CA SER A 177 -24.95 5.28 -2.02
C SER A 177 -23.67 5.94 -1.50
N SER A 178 -22.96 5.29 -0.56
CA SER A 178 -21.65 5.77 -0.07
C SER A 178 -20.54 5.56 -1.11
N LEU A 179 -20.74 4.75 -2.13
CA LEU A 179 -19.79 4.52 -3.21
C LEU A 179 -20.35 5.08 -4.53
N GLU A 180 -19.66 6.06 -5.09
CA GLU A 180 -20.08 6.73 -6.33
C GLU A 180 -19.36 6.22 -7.56
N ALA A 181 -18.17 5.60 -7.39
CA ALA A 181 -17.43 5.06 -8.52
C ALA A 181 -16.62 3.83 -8.16
N VAL A 182 -16.44 2.93 -9.14
CA VAL A 182 -15.50 1.81 -9.08
C VAL A 182 -14.65 1.88 -10.33
N TYR A 183 -13.34 2.03 -10.15
CA TYR A 183 -12.34 2.13 -11.21
C TYR A 183 -11.48 0.88 -11.27
N ASP A 184 -11.39 0.23 -12.41
CA ASP A 184 -10.46 -0.86 -12.68
C ASP A 184 -9.12 -0.29 -13.17
N LYS A 185 -8.05 -0.56 -12.44
CA LYS A 185 -6.67 -0.19 -12.77
C LYS A 185 -5.77 -1.42 -12.88
N SER A 186 -6.23 -2.42 -13.62
CA SER A 186 -5.59 -3.72 -13.70
C SER A 186 -4.66 -3.90 -14.90
N SER A 187 -4.64 -2.97 -15.87
CA SER A 187 -3.88 -3.15 -17.13
C SER A 187 -2.38 -3.39 -16.89
N GLY A 188 -1.80 -2.74 -15.88
CA GLY A 188 -0.40 -2.89 -15.51
C GLY A 188 -0.09 -4.04 -14.54
N THR A 189 -1.10 -4.74 -14.00
CA THR A 189 -0.96 -5.74 -12.93
C THR A 189 -1.49 -7.13 -13.30
N ALA A 190 -2.52 -7.20 -14.13
CA ALA A 190 -3.08 -8.47 -14.60
C ALA A 190 -2.12 -9.17 -15.58
N PRO A 191 -2.14 -10.52 -15.63
CA PRO A 191 -1.22 -11.27 -16.48
C PRO A 191 -1.53 -11.10 -17.97
N TYR A 192 -0.70 -10.35 -18.70
CA TYR A 192 -0.89 -10.05 -20.14
C TYR A 192 -0.92 -11.29 -21.04
N LYS A 193 -0.30 -12.41 -20.60
CA LYS A 193 -0.29 -13.66 -21.36
C LYS A 193 -1.59 -14.45 -21.29
N ALA A 194 -2.51 -14.09 -20.42
CA ALA A 194 -3.78 -14.82 -20.24
C ALA A 194 -4.84 -14.48 -21.30
N GLY A 195 -4.51 -13.68 -22.32
CA GLY A 195 -5.43 -13.30 -23.41
C GLY A 195 -6.60 -12.44 -22.92
N LEU A 196 -6.38 -11.61 -21.91
CA LEU A 196 -7.34 -10.70 -21.33
C LEU A 196 -7.33 -9.36 -22.08
N ASP A 197 -8.49 -8.71 -22.18
CA ASP A 197 -8.58 -7.32 -22.67
C ASP A 197 -8.25 -6.36 -21.53
N LEU A 198 -6.97 -5.95 -21.48
CA LEU A 198 -6.39 -5.18 -20.38
C LEU A 198 -6.53 -3.68 -20.61
N ASN A 199 -7.72 -3.14 -20.37
CA ASN A 199 -7.98 -1.71 -20.39
C ASN A 199 -8.40 -1.22 -19.01
N ASP A 200 -7.79 -0.12 -18.55
CA ASP A 200 -8.22 0.57 -17.33
C ASP A 200 -9.49 1.39 -17.63
N GLY A 201 -10.38 1.50 -16.63
CA GLY A 201 -11.60 2.27 -16.80
C GLY A 201 -12.60 2.11 -15.66
N TYR A 202 -13.68 2.87 -15.72
CA TYR A 202 -14.75 2.76 -14.74
C TYR A 202 -15.63 1.54 -15.00
N LEU A 203 -15.77 0.69 -14.00
CA LEU A 203 -16.78 -0.39 -13.96
C LEU A 203 -18.15 0.15 -13.54
N TYR A 204 -18.16 1.20 -12.73
CA TYR A 204 -19.36 1.89 -12.27
C TYR A 204 -19.08 3.38 -12.05
N ARG A 205 -20.06 4.22 -12.41
CA ARG A 205 -20.11 5.65 -12.06
C ARG A 205 -21.55 6.03 -11.78
N ALA A 206 -21.79 6.73 -10.67
CA ALA A 206 -23.07 7.38 -10.41
C ALA A 206 -23.31 8.50 -11.43
N ALA A 207 -24.57 8.83 -11.70
CA ALA A 207 -24.94 9.80 -12.73
C ALA A 207 -24.43 11.23 -12.42
N ASP A 208 -24.31 11.56 -11.15
CA ASP A 208 -23.87 12.84 -10.61
C ASP A 208 -22.40 12.84 -10.13
N TYR A 209 -21.64 11.77 -10.47
CA TYR A 209 -20.25 11.63 -10.08
C TYR A 209 -19.38 12.76 -10.64
N SER A 210 -18.75 13.52 -9.77
CA SER A 210 -17.85 14.63 -10.09
C SER A 210 -16.39 14.40 -9.67
N GLY A 211 -16.07 13.18 -9.21
CA GLY A 211 -14.76 12.86 -8.60
C GLY A 211 -13.56 12.85 -9.55
N ASP A 212 -13.76 13.01 -10.87
CA ASP A 212 -12.68 13.25 -11.83
C ASP A 212 -12.17 14.71 -11.80
N SER A 213 -12.76 15.56 -10.95
CA SER A 213 -12.32 16.95 -10.84
C SER A 213 -10.94 16.99 -10.17
N ALA A 214 -10.08 17.91 -10.62
CA ALA A 214 -8.77 18.20 -10.03
C ALA A 214 -8.86 18.68 -8.56
N GLU A 215 -10.06 18.83 -8.03
CA GLU A 215 -10.36 19.31 -6.69
C GLU A 215 -10.66 18.18 -5.67
N SER A 216 -10.77 16.92 -6.14
CA SER A 216 -11.04 15.79 -5.24
C SER A 216 -9.83 15.50 -4.37
N PHE A 217 -10.05 15.43 -3.05
CA PHE A 217 -9.01 15.07 -2.09
C PHE A 217 -9.52 14.01 -1.11
N ILE A 218 -8.59 13.26 -0.57
CA ILE A 218 -8.82 12.32 0.53
C ILE A 218 -8.34 12.91 1.85
N LEU A 219 -8.82 12.32 2.95
CA LEU A 219 -8.28 12.55 4.28
C LEU A 219 -7.46 11.34 4.73
N GLU A 220 -6.28 11.59 5.30
CA GLU A 220 -5.49 10.62 6.03
C GLU A 220 -5.02 11.23 7.34
N ASN A 221 -5.52 10.72 8.47
CA ASN A 221 -5.25 11.24 9.81
C ASN A 221 -5.46 12.78 9.90
N GLY A 222 -6.51 13.29 9.24
CA GLY A 222 -6.85 14.72 9.20
C GLY A 222 -6.07 15.55 8.17
N ASN A 223 -5.03 15.00 7.52
CA ASN A 223 -4.33 15.68 6.44
C ASN A 223 -5.04 15.42 5.10
N LYS A 224 -5.06 16.43 4.22
CA LYS A 224 -5.68 16.36 2.90
C LYS A 224 -4.65 16.03 1.84
N PHE A 225 -5.03 15.18 0.86
CA PHE A 225 -4.18 14.83 -0.27
C PHE A 225 -4.99 14.74 -1.55
N TYR A 226 -4.52 15.41 -2.59
CA TYR A 226 -5.00 15.15 -3.95
C TYR A 226 -4.58 13.75 -4.37
N VAL A 227 -5.52 12.98 -4.89
CA VAL A 227 -5.29 11.61 -5.38
C VAL A 227 -5.78 11.50 -6.81
N ASN A 228 -4.93 10.96 -7.67
CA ASN A 228 -5.29 10.66 -9.05
C ASN A 228 -5.11 9.16 -9.28
N TRP A 229 -6.23 8.41 -9.31
CA TRP A 229 -6.19 6.97 -9.58
C TRP A 229 -6.06 6.64 -11.06
N VAL A 230 -6.34 7.56 -11.96
CA VAL A 230 -6.19 7.36 -13.41
C VAL A 230 -4.71 7.41 -13.81
N GLU A 231 -4.01 8.50 -13.50
CA GLU A 231 -2.62 8.74 -13.91
C GLU A 231 -1.58 8.42 -12.83
N GLY A 232 -1.99 8.41 -11.56
CA GLY A 232 -1.11 8.22 -10.41
C GLY A 232 -0.47 6.83 -10.35
N GLN A 233 0.60 6.71 -9.58
CA GLN A 233 1.26 5.43 -9.34
C GLN A 233 0.39 4.50 -8.49
N LYS A 234 0.58 3.18 -8.63
CA LYS A 234 -0.24 2.15 -7.97
C LYS A 234 -1.73 2.42 -8.20
N THR A 235 -2.52 2.46 -7.13
CA THR A 235 -3.94 2.81 -7.17
C THR A 235 -4.22 4.31 -7.10
N GLY A 236 -3.19 5.15 -6.91
CA GLY A 236 -3.29 6.61 -6.83
C GLY A 236 -2.51 7.23 -5.67
N PHE A 237 -2.39 6.52 -4.53
CA PHE A 237 -1.68 6.99 -3.34
C PHE A 237 -0.97 5.82 -2.62
N PHE A 238 0.05 6.12 -1.82
CA PHE A 238 0.82 5.14 -1.06
C PHE A 238 0.24 4.97 0.35
N LEU A 239 -0.89 4.27 0.46
CA LEU A 239 -1.57 4.01 1.75
C LEU A 239 -0.71 3.19 2.72
N ASP A 240 0.23 2.40 2.20
CA ASP A 240 1.13 1.53 2.95
C ASP A 240 2.12 2.28 3.85
N GLN A 241 2.28 3.60 3.69
CA GLN A 241 3.16 4.43 4.51
C GLN A 241 2.42 5.24 5.60
N ARG A 242 1.11 5.06 5.80
CA ARG A 242 0.29 5.86 6.73
C ARG A 242 0.90 5.95 8.13
N ASN A 243 1.18 4.81 8.75
CA ASN A 243 1.71 4.76 10.12
C ASN A 243 3.13 5.33 10.21
N ASN A 244 3.92 5.15 9.17
CA ASN A 244 5.28 5.67 9.09
C ASN A 244 5.27 7.20 8.92
N ARG A 245 4.32 7.75 8.17
CA ARG A 245 4.08 9.20 8.10
C ARG A 245 3.70 9.79 9.45
N GLU A 246 2.79 9.12 10.18
CA GLU A 246 2.40 9.56 11.53
C GLU A 246 3.58 9.51 12.51
N LEU A 247 4.46 8.55 12.37
CA LEU A 247 5.67 8.50 13.20
C LEU A 247 6.62 9.68 12.87
N VAL A 248 6.76 10.06 11.60
CA VAL A 248 7.52 11.27 11.21
C VAL A 248 6.90 12.51 11.85
N ARG A 249 5.57 12.67 11.85
CA ARG A 249 4.87 13.76 12.53
C ARG A 249 5.29 13.91 13.99
N ARG A 250 5.39 12.79 14.73
CA ARG A 250 5.77 12.77 16.15
C ARG A 250 7.21 13.25 16.39
N TYR A 251 8.12 13.02 15.44
CA TYR A 251 9.52 13.40 15.55
C TYR A 251 9.88 14.75 14.92
N ALA A 252 8.96 15.37 14.17
CA ALA A 252 9.26 16.52 13.32
C ALA A 252 9.33 17.86 14.06
N LYS A 253 8.75 17.99 15.26
CA LYS A 253 8.67 19.26 16.00
C LYS A 253 10.04 19.94 16.16
N GLY A 254 10.16 21.16 15.64
CA GLY A 254 11.36 21.96 15.73
C GLY A 254 12.54 21.45 14.87
N LYS A 255 12.28 20.58 13.87
CA LYS A 255 13.29 19.96 13.02
C LYS A 255 13.34 20.58 11.64
N ARG A 256 14.55 20.63 11.06
CA ARG A 256 14.78 20.84 9.63
C ARG A 256 14.72 19.47 8.97
N VAL A 257 13.77 19.27 8.06
CA VAL A 257 13.44 17.94 7.50
C VAL A 257 13.83 17.90 6.02
N LEU A 258 14.44 16.79 5.60
CA LEU A 258 14.67 16.44 4.21
C LEU A 258 13.83 15.21 3.85
N ASN A 259 12.97 15.33 2.84
CA ASN A 259 12.20 14.21 2.30
C ASN A 259 12.67 13.88 0.89
N LEU A 260 13.45 12.81 0.75
CA LEU A 260 13.95 12.30 -0.53
C LEU A 260 12.95 11.31 -1.14
N PHE A 261 12.83 11.32 -2.47
CA PHE A 261 11.83 10.54 -3.21
C PHE A 261 10.41 10.90 -2.75
N CYS A 262 10.16 12.20 -2.61
CA CYS A 262 8.99 12.70 -1.89
C CYS A 262 7.65 12.40 -2.56
N TYR A 263 7.64 12.07 -3.85
CA TYR A 263 6.44 11.86 -4.66
C TYR A 263 5.45 13.01 -4.46
N THR A 264 4.22 12.74 -3.99
CA THR A 264 3.19 13.77 -3.72
C THR A 264 3.35 14.49 -2.37
N GLY A 265 4.49 14.34 -1.69
CA GLY A 265 4.79 15.05 -0.45
C GLY A 265 4.14 14.45 0.80
N GLY A 266 3.73 13.17 0.79
CA GLY A 266 3.03 12.56 1.92
C GLY A 266 3.76 12.73 3.25
N PHE A 267 5.03 12.40 3.34
CA PHE A 267 5.83 12.61 4.53
C PHE A 267 6.05 14.08 4.87
N SER A 268 6.16 14.94 3.85
CA SER A 268 6.36 16.39 4.04
C SER A 268 5.18 17.05 4.73
N ILE A 269 3.94 16.70 4.33
CA ILE A 269 2.72 17.18 4.97
C ILE A 269 2.69 16.78 6.46
N TYR A 270 3.02 15.54 6.78
CA TYR A 270 3.05 15.07 8.16
C TYR A 270 4.17 15.72 8.98
N ALA A 271 5.33 15.98 8.38
CA ALA A 271 6.41 16.72 9.06
C ALA A 271 5.98 18.16 9.39
N LEU A 272 5.37 18.86 8.44
CA LEU A 272 4.84 20.22 8.66
C LEU A 272 3.74 20.22 9.73
N ALA A 273 2.76 19.32 9.63
CA ALA A 273 1.71 19.15 10.63
C ALA A 273 2.25 18.79 12.02
N GLY A 274 3.44 18.17 12.09
CA GLY A 274 4.19 17.88 13.32
C GLY A 274 5.00 19.05 13.88
N GLY A 275 5.00 20.21 13.21
CA GLY A 275 5.71 21.40 13.65
C GLY A 275 7.19 21.44 13.23
N ALA A 276 7.53 20.87 12.06
CA ALA A 276 8.85 21.05 11.46
C ALA A 276 9.14 22.55 11.21
N LEU A 277 10.39 22.98 11.40
CA LEU A 277 10.83 24.34 11.07
C LEU A 277 10.92 24.57 9.56
N SER A 278 11.41 23.57 8.85
CA SER A 278 11.49 23.58 7.39
C SER A 278 11.41 22.16 6.85
N VAL A 279 10.86 22.01 5.65
CA VAL A 279 10.81 20.74 4.91
C VAL A 279 11.26 20.98 3.48
N ASP A 280 12.38 20.38 3.10
CA ASP A 280 12.83 20.29 1.71
C ASP A 280 12.38 18.95 1.13
N SER A 281 11.58 18.99 0.05
CA SER A 281 11.03 17.82 -0.64
C SER A 281 11.73 17.65 -1.98
N VAL A 282 12.43 16.52 -2.16
CA VAL A 282 13.24 16.24 -3.35
C VAL A 282 12.67 15.06 -4.13
N ASP A 283 12.44 15.26 -5.42
CA ASP A 283 12.07 14.20 -6.36
C ASP A 283 12.58 14.56 -7.76
N CYS A 284 12.95 13.57 -8.56
CA CYS A 284 13.37 13.80 -9.94
C CYS A 284 12.21 14.13 -10.89
N SER A 285 10.96 13.87 -10.48
CA SER A 285 9.75 14.14 -11.24
C SER A 285 9.23 15.55 -10.97
N LYS A 286 9.23 16.41 -11.98
CA LYS A 286 8.62 17.75 -11.90
C LYS A 286 7.15 17.66 -11.49
N ARG A 287 6.40 16.69 -12.03
CA ARG A 287 4.99 16.48 -11.69
C ARG A 287 4.79 16.09 -10.22
N ALA A 288 5.69 15.28 -9.66
CA ALA A 288 5.65 14.93 -8.23
C ALA A 288 5.85 16.18 -7.35
N ILE A 289 6.80 17.05 -7.69
CA ILE A 289 7.04 18.30 -6.98
C ILE A 289 5.85 19.27 -7.09
N GLU A 290 5.23 19.39 -8.26
CA GLU A 290 4.00 20.18 -8.44
C GLU A 290 2.88 19.69 -7.52
N LEU A 291 2.67 18.38 -7.45
CA LEU A 291 1.67 17.76 -6.56
C LEU A 291 2.04 17.92 -5.07
N ALA A 292 3.31 17.80 -4.71
CA ALA A 292 3.76 18.05 -3.34
C ALA A 292 3.47 19.49 -2.91
N ASN A 293 3.77 20.47 -3.76
CA ASN A 293 3.45 21.88 -3.51
C ASN A 293 1.94 22.11 -3.40
N ALA A 294 1.13 21.49 -4.27
CA ALA A 294 -0.33 21.58 -4.22
C ALA A 294 -0.90 20.98 -2.92
N ASN A 295 -0.39 19.84 -2.48
CA ASN A 295 -0.78 19.22 -1.22
C ASN A 295 -0.38 20.07 0.00
N VAL A 296 0.76 20.74 -0.04
CA VAL A 296 1.15 21.73 1.00
C VAL A 296 0.14 22.88 1.04
N ALA A 297 -0.19 23.49 -0.10
CA ALA A 297 -1.16 24.57 -0.18
C ALA A 297 -2.57 24.13 0.28
N LEU A 298 -2.98 22.90 -0.01
CA LEU A 298 -4.26 22.33 0.39
C LEU A 298 -4.39 22.19 1.92
N ASN A 299 -3.30 21.88 2.61
CA ASN A 299 -3.28 21.70 4.06
C ASN A 299 -2.99 22.99 4.83
N PHE A 300 -2.30 23.93 4.20
CA PHE A 300 -1.81 25.16 4.81
C PHE A 300 -2.12 26.38 3.90
N PRO A 301 -3.40 26.70 3.68
CA PRO A 301 -3.82 27.73 2.71
C PRO A 301 -3.29 29.12 3.02
N ASP A 302 -3.10 29.46 4.30
CA ASP A 302 -2.57 30.76 4.72
C ASP A 302 -1.07 30.94 4.43
N ALA A 303 -0.42 29.85 4.02
CA ALA A 303 0.99 29.84 3.61
C ALA A 303 1.20 30.10 2.11
N ALA A 304 0.15 30.12 1.33
CA ALA A 304 0.18 30.40 -0.11
C ALA A 304 0.40 31.89 -0.41
N GLY A 305 1.42 32.49 0.19
CA GLY A 305 1.98 33.76 -0.25
C GLY A 305 2.65 33.55 -1.60
N THR A 306 1.96 34.01 -2.64
CA THR A 306 2.41 34.13 -4.03
C THR A 306 3.88 34.54 -4.15
N HIS A 307 4.69 33.70 -4.80
CA HIS A 307 5.68 34.16 -5.79
C HIS A 307 6.30 32.98 -6.53
N ASN A 308 5.99 32.90 -7.84
CA ASN A 308 6.70 32.09 -8.82
C ASN A 308 8.12 32.64 -8.99
N VAL A 309 9.09 32.02 -8.36
CA VAL A 309 10.50 32.09 -8.77
C VAL A 309 11.02 30.64 -8.72
N SER A 310 11.85 30.29 -9.69
CA SER A 310 12.57 28.99 -9.70
C SER A 310 13.28 28.79 -8.37
N GLY A 311 12.70 27.91 -7.53
CA GLY A 311 13.03 27.75 -6.11
C GLY A 311 11.93 28.35 -5.23
N THR A 312 10.73 27.72 -5.21
CA THR A 312 9.57 28.24 -4.47
C THR A 312 9.74 28.00 -2.98
N HIS A 313 10.10 29.03 -2.24
CA HIS A 313 9.99 29.08 -0.79
C HIS A 313 8.56 29.50 -0.41
N ASN A 314 7.72 28.58 0.02
CA ASN A 314 6.44 28.90 0.63
C ASN A 314 6.62 29.01 2.14
N VAL A 315 6.50 30.19 2.70
CA VAL A 315 6.54 30.41 4.16
C VAL A 315 5.16 30.13 4.73
N ILE A 316 5.07 29.11 5.57
CA ILE A 316 3.85 28.70 6.25
C ILE A 316 3.79 29.41 7.61
N SER A 317 2.94 30.41 7.72
CA SER A 317 2.60 31.01 9.00
C SER A 317 1.11 30.82 9.29
N THR A 318 0.75 29.75 9.98
CA THR A 318 -0.52 29.64 10.66
C THR A 318 -0.32 29.99 12.14
N PRO A 319 -1.36 30.40 12.90
CA PRO A 319 -1.21 30.79 14.31
C PRO A 319 -0.54 29.73 15.21
N ASN A 320 -0.40 28.49 14.73
CA ASN A 320 0.16 27.36 15.47
C ASN A 320 1.29 26.60 14.75
N ILE A 321 1.65 26.94 13.51
CA ILE A 321 2.68 26.22 12.73
C ILE A 321 3.52 27.25 11.97
N VAL A 322 4.77 27.43 12.40
CA VAL A 322 5.77 28.23 11.69
C VAL A 322 6.71 27.23 11.02
N GLY A 323 6.50 26.96 9.73
CA GLY A 323 7.37 26.07 8.96
C GLY A 323 7.43 26.53 7.50
N THR A 324 8.55 26.26 6.82
CA THR A 324 8.73 26.53 5.40
C THR A 324 8.73 25.23 4.61
N HIS A 325 8.27 25.27 3.35
CA HIS A 325 8.37 24.14 2.43
C HIS A 325 9.08 24.55 1.15
N THR A 326 9.99 23.71 0.67
CA THR A 326 10.66 23.87 -0.61
C THR A 326 10.55 22.58 -1.42
N GLY A 327 9.95 22.65 -2.59
CA GLY A 327 9.94 21.54 -3.56
C GLY A 327 11.13 21.67 -4.52
N ILE A 328 11.94 20.62 -4.64
CA ILE A 328 13.19 20.60 -5.40
C ILE A 328 13.13 19.44 -6.41
N CYS A 329 13.20 19.79 -7.71
CA CYS A 329 13.22 18.80 -8.79
C CYS A 329 14.67 18.43 -9.12
N GLU A 330 15.18 17.37 -8.48
CA GLU A 330 16.58 16.92 -8.61
C GLU A 330 16.67 15.42 -8.30
N ASP A 331 17.72 14.74 -8.82
CA ASP A 331 18.04 13.37 -8.37
C ASP A 331 18.47 13.37 -6.90
N ALA A 332 17.92 12.44 -6.12
CA ALA A 332 18.16 12.36 -4.68
C ALA A 332 19.64 12.14 -4.32
N MET A 333 20.40 11.37 -5.11
CA MET A 333 21.81 11.13 -4.87
C MET A 333 22.67 12.33 -5.23
N ASP A 334 22.31 13.04 -6.30
CA ASP A 334 23.01 14.28 -6.70
C ASP A 334 22.76 15.37 -5.67
N PHE A 335 21.52 15.53 -5.22
CA PHE A 335 21.17 16.43 -4.12
C PHE A 335 21.98 16.13 -2.85
N LEU A 336 22.01 14.85 -2.41
CA LEU A 336 22.78 14.45 -1.21
C LEU A 336 24.29 14.70 -1.32
N ARG A 337 24.87 14.64 -2.52
CA ARG A 337 26.31 15.00 -2.71
C ARG A 337 26.58 16.46 -2.40
N ASN A 338 25.65 17.34 -2.80
CA ASN A 338 25.80 18.79 -2.75
C ASN A 338 25.31 19.40 -1.43
N VAL A 339 24.52 18.66 -0.65
CA VAL A 339 23.96 19.13 0.62
C VAL A 339 25.08 19.33 1.65
N GLU A 340 25.04 20.46 2.35
CA GLU A 340 25.94 20.74 3.48
C GLU A 340 25.71 19.72 4.62
N PRO A 341 26.78 19.20 5.23
CA PRO A 341 26.65 18.36 6.42
C PRO A 341 25.86 19.08 7.52
N GLU A 342 25.06 18.29 8.26
CA GLU A 342 24.26 18.76 9.41
C GLU A 342 23.18 19.82 9.07
N LYS A 343 22.87 20.03 7.79
CA LYS A 343 21.79 20.93 7.38
C LYS A 343 20.43 20.44 7.89
N TYR A 344 20.19 19.12 7.98
CA TYR A 344 18.91 18.54 8.35
C TYR A 344 19.01 17.71 9.64
N ASP A 345 18.01 17.87 10.50
CA ASP A 345 17.87 17.14 11.77
C ASP A 345 17.10 15.82 11.61
N LEU A 346 16.29 15.70 10.54
CA LEU A 346 15.54 14.51 10.19
C LEU A 346 15.56 14.31 8.67
N MET A 347 15.93 13.12 8.23
CA MET A 347 15.90 12.74 6.81
C MET A 347 14.98 11.55 6.58
N ILE A 348 14.17 11.60 5.51
CA ILE A 348 13.34 10.49 5.03
C ILE A 348 13.95 10.01 3.71
N VAL A 349 14.18 8.71 3.62
CA VAL A 349 14.83 8.03 2.50
C VAL A 349 13.91 6.88 2.08
N ASP A 350 12.97 7.14 1.16
CA ASP A 350 11.94 6.18 0.70
C ASP A 350 12.06 5.96 -0.82
N PRO A 351 13.15 5.33 -1.28
CA PRO A 351 13.38 5.11 -2.70
C PRO A 351 12.41 4.09 -3.30
N PRO A 352 12.20 4.13 -4.63
CA PRO A 352 11.49 3.08 -5.33
C PRO A 352 12.21 1.72 -5.17
N ALA A 353 11.50 0.62 -5.43
CA ALA A 353 12.07 -0.72 -5.34
C ALA A 353 13.25 -0.89 -6.29
N PHE A 354 14.48 -1.04 -5.76
CA PHE A 354 15.69 -1.24 -6.55
C PHE A 354 15.82 -2.65 -7.13
N ALA A 355 15.07 -3.64 -6.60
CA ALA A 355 15.03 -4.99 -7.15
C ALA A 355 13.58 -5.43 -7.40
N LYS A 356 13.29 -5.88 -8.63
CA LYS A 356 12.02 -6.49 -9.03
C LYS A 356 12.12 -8.02 -9.17
N HIS A 357 13.33 -8.58 -9.24
CA HIS A 357 13.61 -10.00 -9.36
C HIS A 357 14.93 -10.37 -8.66
N ARG A 358 15.10 -11.63 -8.26
CA ARG A 358 16.26 -12.11 -7.48
C ARG A 358 17.60 -11.79 -8.11
N GLY A 359 17.73 -11.83 -9.43
CA GLY A 359 18.98 -11.48 -10.11
C GLY A 359 19.43 -10.02 -9.94
N ALA A 360 18.55 -9.13 -9.44
CA ALA A 360 18.90 -7.73 -9.13
C ALA A 360 19.23 -7.48 -7.66
N LEU A 361 19.19 -8.51 -6.79
CA LEU A 361 19.33 -8.36 -5.34
C LEU A 361 20.65 -7.66 -4.94
N ASP A 362 21.79 -8.16 -5.42
CA ASP A 362 23.10 -7.59 -5.05
C ASP A 362 23.27 -6.13 -5.46
N ASN A 363 22.73 -5.78 -6.65
CA ASN A 363 22.75 -4.39 -7.13
C ASN A 363 21.86 -3.49 -6.24
N ALA A 364 20.70 -3.98 -5.85
CA ALA A 364 19.80 -3.29 -4.96
C ALA A 364 20.43 -3.06 -3.58
N LEU A 365 21.05 -4.07 -2.98
CA LEU A 365 21.72 -3.95 -1.68
C LEU A 365 22.88 -2.94 -1.75
N ARG A 366 23.66 -2.91 -2.84
CA ARG A 366 24.67 -1.87 -3.06
C ARG A 366 24.08 -0.47 -3.19
N ALA A 367 22.92 -0.33 -3.84
CA ALA A 367 22.23 0.96 -3.98
C ALA A 367 21.69 1.44 -2.62
N TYR A 368 21.02 0.58 -1.85
CA TYR A 368 20.58 0.90 -0.48
C TYR A 368 21.75 1.29 0.42
N LYS A 369 22.86 0.54 0.36
CA LYS A 369 24.06 0.86 1.13
C LYS A 369 24.58 2.26 0.80
N ARG A 370 24.75 2.60 -0.49
CA ARG A 370 25.29 3.92 -0.90
C ARG A 370 24.36 5.05 -0.50
N LEU A 371 23.06 4.92 -0.75
CA LEU A 371 22.07 5.93 -0.42
C LEU A 371 22.01 6.20 1.09
N ASN A 372 21.94 5.15 1.88
CA ASN A 372 21.92 5.26 3.35
C ASN A 372 23.23 5.81 3.92
N ALA A 373 24.38 5.44 3.36
CA ALA A 373 25.66 5.99 3.79
C ALA A 373 25.74 7.50 3.55
N ALA A 374 25.27 7.98 2.39
CA ALA A 374 25.18 9.41 2.09
C ALA A 374 24.25 10.15 3.08
N ALA A 375 23.03 9.62 3.32
CA ALA A 375 22.10 10.23 4.28
C ALA A 375 22.66 10.26 5.71
N ILE A 376 23.20 9.13 6.20
CA ILE A 376 23.78 9.03 7.55
C ILE A 376 24.97 9.98 7.74
N SER A 377 25.82 10.14 6.71
CA SER A 377 26.96 11.05 6.79
C SER A 377 26.57 12.53 6.82
N LYS A 378 25.42 12.89 6.26
CA LYS A 378 24.97 14.28 6.08
C LYS A 378 23.95 14.75 7.14
N VAL A 379 23.24 13.84 7.80
CA VAL A 379 22.27 14.21 8.85
C VAL A 379 23.02 14.85 10.05
N ALA A 380 22.38 15.79 10.72
CA ALA A 380 22.93 16.46 11.89
C ALA A 380 23.30 15.46 13.00
N LYS A 381 24.24 15.83 13.84
CA LYS A 381 24.59 15.06 15.02
C LYS A 381 23.38 14.97 15.96
N GLY A 382 23.02 13.78 16.41
CA GLY A 382 21.78 13.52 17.16
C GLY A 382 20.52 13.54 16.27
N GLY A 383 20.69 13.54 14.97
CA GLY A 383 19.60 13.54 14.00
C GLY A 383 19.02 12.15 13.73
N LEU A 384 17.92 12.13 12.98
CA LEU A 384 17.16 10.92 12.66
C LEU A 384 17.18 10.64 11.15
N VAL A 385 17.29 9.37 10.80
CA VAL A 385 17.08 8.91 9.41
C VAL A 385 16.00 7.85 9.41
N PHE A 386 14.91 8.15 8.70
CA PHE A 386 13.87 7.18 8.36
C PHE A 386 14.21 6.58 7.01
N THR A 387 14.49 5.30 6.94
CA THR A 387 14.89 4.65 5.68
C THR A 387 14.01 3.44 5.38
N PHE A 388 13.64 3.26 4.10
CA PHE A 388 12.67 2.27 3.67
C PHE A 388 13.13 1.43 2.48
N SER A 389 12.51 0.27 2.34
CA SER A 389 12.55 -0.57 1.15
C SER A 389 11.18 -1.23 0.94
N CYS A 390 10.58 -1.01 -0.24
CA CYS A 390 9.34 -1.67 -0.67
C CYS A 390 9.60 -2.88 -1.58
N SER A 391 10.85 -3.32 -1.75
CA SER A 391 11.20 -4.45 -2.61
C SER A 391 10.85 -5.79 -1.94
N GLN A 392 9.99 -6.61 -2.56
CA GLN A 392 9.70 -7.98 -2.08
C GLN A 392 10.93 -8.89 -2.11
N VAL A 393 11.88 -8.64 -3.01
CA VAL A 393 13.09 -9.46 -3.19
C VAL A 393 14.11 -9.22 -2.08
N VAL A 394 14.15 -8.01 -1.53
CA VAL A 394 15.02 -7.64 -0.42
C VAL A 394 14.27 -7.94 0.88
N ASP A 395 14.72 -8.93 1.63
CA ASP A 395 14.12 -9.23 2.92
C ASP A 395 14.55 -8.25 4.02
N LYS A 396 13.95 -8.37 5.21
CA LYS A 396 14.23 -7.47 6.33
C LYS A 396 15.65 -7.58 6.86
N ASN A 397 16.27 -8.75 6.78
CA ASN A 397 17.64 -8.99 7.24
C ASN A 397 18.63 -8.43 6.23
N ASP A 398 18.41 -8.66 4.95
CA ASP A 398 19.20 -8.11 3.85
C ASP A 398 19.19 -6.59 3.89
N PHE A 399 18.00 -5.98 4.06
CA PHE A 399 17.88 -4.53 4.19
C PHE A 399 18.63 -4.00 5.42
N ALA A 400 18.45 -4.63 6.59
CA ALA A 400 19.15 -4.24 7.81
C ALA A 400 20.66 -4.37 7.67
N LEU A 401 21.16 -5.40 6.97
CA LEU A 401 22.60 -5.59 6.71
C LEU A 401 23.16 -4.52 5.75
N ALA A 402 22.39 -4.13 4.72
CA ALA A 402 22.77 -3.04 3.84
C ALA A 402 22.89 -1.70 4.60
N VAL A 403 21.93 -1.41 5.50
CA VAL A 403 21.95 -0.21 6.35
C VAL A 403 23.07 -0.27 7.39
N PHE A 404 23.32 -1.44 8.01
CA PHE A 404 24.49 -1.64 8.88
C PHE A 404 25.80 -1.32 8.15
N SER A 405 25.96 -1.86 6.93
CA SER A 405 27.14 -1.60 6.11
C SER A 405 27.26 -0.12 5.72
N ALA A 406 26.14 0.58 5.54
CA ALA A 406 26.10 2.02 5.29
C ALA A 406 26.54 2.82 6.52
N ALA A 407 26.06 2.47 7.71
CA ALA A 407 26.46 3.10 8.96
C ALA A 407 27.97 2.93 9.22
N ALA A 408 28.49 1.72 9.05
CA ALA A 408 29.94 1.46 9.18
C ALA A 408 30.76 2.30 8.19
N MET A 409 30.29 2.44 6.94
CA MET A 409 30.96 3.23 5.91
C MET A 409 30.93 4.74 6.21
N SER A 410 29.88 5.24 6.87
CA SER A 410 29.77 6.65 7.27
C SER A 410 30.71 7.04 8.42
N GLY A 411 31.28 6.07 9.14
CA GLY A 411 32.11 6.30 10.32
C GLY A 411 31.36 6.82 11.55
N ARG A 412 30.00 6.85 11.51
CA ARG A 412 29.16 7.36 12.60
C ARG A 412 28.57 6.24 13.44
N ARG A 413 28.32 6.52 14.71
CA ARG A 413 27.57 5.61 15.58
C ARG A 413 26.10 5.75 15.31
N VAL A 414 25.41 4.63 15.09
CA VAL A 414 24.00 4.60 14.70
C VAL A 414 23.23 3.61 15.57
N LYS A 415 22.07 4.03 16.07
CA LYS A 415 21.14 3.19 16.84
C LYS A 415 19.84 3.04 16.08
N ILE A 416 19.25 1.84 16.09
CA ILE A 416 17.91 1.61 15.56
C ILE A 416 16.90 1.90 16.67
N LEU A 417 16.02 2.90 16.45
CA LEU A 417 14.94 3.24 17.37
C LEU A 417 13.67 2.43 17.06
N HIS A 418 13.35 2.28 15.78
CA HIS A 418 12.15 1.55 15.34
C HIS A 418 12.46 0.65 14.15
N ARG A 419 11.75 -0.47 14.09
CA ARG A 419 11.60 -1.32 12.90
C ARG A 419 10.17 -1.11 12.38
N LEU A 420 10.03 -0.75 11.12
CA LEU A 420 8.79 -0.32 10.50
C LEU A 420 8.35 -1.33 9.45
N THR A 421 7.05 -1.41 9.26
CA THR A 421 6.38 -2.28 8.28
C THR A 421 5.16 -1.56 7.70
N GLN A 422 4.42 -2.24 6.85
CA GLN A 422 3.13 -1.78 6.33
C GLN A 422 2.07 -1.67 7.44
N PRO A 423 1.06 -0.79 7.28
CA PRO A 423 0.01 -0.58 8.29
C PRO A 423 -1.00 -1.73 8.32
N GLU A 424 -1.89 -1.69 9.28
CA GLU A 424 -2.85 -2.74 9.62
C GLU A 424 -3.85 -3.05 8.52
N ASP A 425 -4.16 -2.10 7.64
CA ASP A 425 -5.01 -2.34 6.46
C ASP A 425 -4.28 -3.02 5.29
N HIS A 426 -3.00 -3.32 5.47
CA HIS A 426 -2.19 -4.17 4.61
C HIS A 426 -1.78 -5.45 5.36
N PRO A 427 -2.74 -6.27 5.81
CA PRO A 427 -2.44 -7.41 6.67
C PRO A 427 -1.55 -8.43 5.97
N VAL A 428 -0.68 -9.05 6.75
CA VAL A 428 0.10 -10.22 6.32
C VAL A 428 -0.62 -11.47 6.82
N ASN A 429 -0.95 -12.37 5.91
CA ASN A 429 -1.48 -13.67 6.29
C ASN A 429 -0.38 -14.49 6.95
N ILE A 430 -0.59 -14.96 8.19
CA ILE A 430 0.39 -15.74 8.94
C ILE A 430 0.81 -17.02 8.21
N TYR A 431 -0.06 -17.55 7.35
CA TYR A 431 0.20 -18.73 6.53
C TYR A 431 0.87 -18.40 5.18
N HIS A 432 1.03 -17.10 4.88
CA HIS A 432 1.66 -16.58 3.67
C HIS A 432 2.52 -15.34 4.03
N PRO A 433 3.66 -15.54 4.72
CA PRO A 433 4.51 -14.45 5.19
C PRO A 433 5.17 -13.64 4.06
N GLU A 434 5.16 -14.13 2.83
CA GLU A 434 5.63 -13.45 1.63
C GLU A 434 4.85 -12.15 1.33
N GLY A 435 3.70 -11.95 1.99
CA GLY A 435 2.93 -10.70 1.96
C GLY A 435 3.61 -9.52 2.69
N GLU A 436 4.64 -9.76 3.51
CA GLU A 436 5.44 -8.70 4.15
C GLU A 436 6.43 -8.11 3.13
N TYR A 437 6.16 -6.92 2.62
CA TYR A 437 6.99 -6.31 1.57
C TYR A 437 7.62 -4.97 1.95
N LEU A 438 7.02 -4.20 2.86
CA LEU A 438 7.56 -2.92 3.32
C LEU A 438 8.44 -3.12 4.55
N LYS A 439 9.66 -2.65 4.49
CA LYS A 439 10.62 -2.63 5.58
C LYS A 439 11.13 -1.23 5.80
N GLY A 440 11.22 -0.80 7.05
CA GLY A 440 11.80 0.48 7.40
C GLY A 440 12.58 0.43 8.71
N LEU A 441 13.49 1.36 8.83
CA LEU A 441 14.26 1.60 10.06
C LEU A 441 14.23 3.09 10.40
N VAL A 442 14.06 3.40 11.68
CA VAL A 442 14.33 4.74 12.21
C VAL A 442 15.68 4.68 12.92
N LEU A 443 16.63 5.45 12.42
CA LEU A 443 18.01 5.49 12.89
C LEU A 443 18.24 6.78 13.66
N TYR A 444 18.87 6.67 14.83
CA TYR A 444 19.45 7.79 15.55
C TYR A 444 20.95 7.82 15.27
N VAL A 445 21.47 8.97 14.81
CA VAL A 445 22.84 9.13 14.34
C VAL A 445 23.61 10.05 15.28
N GLU A 446 24.64 9.50 15.98
CA GLU A 446 25.50 10.23 16.93
C GLU A 446 26.62 11.01 16.24
#